data_ea1f9b6e0e98fd0532fa36f3f588ea96
#
_entry.id   ea1f9b6e0e98fd0532fa36f3f588ea96
#
_cell.length_a   1.000
_cell.length_b   1.000
_cell.length_c   1.000
_cell.angle_alpha   90.00
_cell.angle_beta   90.00
_cell.angle_gamma   90.00
#
_symmetry.space_group_name_H-M   'P 1'
#
loop_
_entity.id
_entity.type
_entity.pdbx_description
1 polymer ?
#
loop_
_entity_poly.entity_id
_entity_poly.type
_entity_poly.pdbx_seq_one_letter_code
_entity_poly.pdbx_strand_id
1 'polypeptide(L)'
;MPLFTADTRFLVFMDATAAEPTQQLHGREALAPVFDNLNAYAATMHFNGQSTVALDGERATGESYCLAHHLSVGRDGQRTMMIASIRYLDEFVKQYDQWLFAERRLMVNWTETRPSAA
;
A
#
# COMPACT_ATOMS: atom_id res chain seq x y z
N MET A 1 14.15 -8.65 7.28
CA MET A 1 14.92 -7.95 6.23
C MET A 1 14.17 -6.71 5.78
N PRO A 2 14.78 -5.56 5.79
CA PRO A 2 14.07 -4.35 5.42
C PRO A 2 13.77 -4.31 3.92
N LEU A 3 12.55 -3.94 3.57
CA LEU A 3 12.14 -3.66 2.20
C LEU A 3 12.25 -2.17 1.84
N PHE A 4 12.40 -1.33 2.86
CA PHE A 4 12.37 0.11 2.74
C PHE A 4 13.72 0.70 3.19
N THR A 5 14.12 1.82 2.57
CA THR A 5 15.28 2.56 3.04
C THR A 5 15.00 3.17 4.41
N ALA A 6 16.08 3.51 5.15
CA ALA A 6 15.92 4.12 6.47
C ALA A 6 15.17 5.46 6.39
N ASP A 7 15.36 6.21 5.32
CA ASP A 7 14.76 7.52 5.07
C ASP A 7 13.59 7.46 4.08
N THR A 8 12.96 6.31 3.94
CA THR A 8 11.87 6.08 2.98
C THR A 8 10.72 7.06 3.18
N ARG A 9 10.00 7.34 2.10
CA ARG A 9 8.78 8.15 2.14
C ARG A 9 7.61 7.29 1.69
N PHE A 10 6.55 7.30 2.46
CA PHE A 10 5.32 6.59 2.15
C PHE A 10 4.19 7.60 2.11
N LEU A 11 3.63 7.81 0.94
CA LEU A 11 2.61 8.82 0.69
C LEU A 11 1.30 8.11 0.37
N VAL A 12 0.23 8.48 1.08
CA VAL A 12 -1.09 7.89 0.88
C VAL A 12 -2.01 8.94 0.27
N PHE A 13 -2.58 8.61 -0.87
CA PHE A 13 -3.56 9.43 -1.57
C PHE A 13 -4.91 8.70 -1.55
N MET A 14 -5.76 9.04 -0.60
CA MET A 14 -7.13 8.47 -0.56
C MET A 14 -7.97 8.96 -1.74
N ASP A 15 -7.56 10.08 -2.37
CA ASP A 15 -8.10 10.56 -3.62
C ASP A 15 -6.95 10.59 -4.63
N ALA A 16 -6.99 9.70 -5.62
CA ALA A 16 -5.93 9.56 -6.61
C ALA A 16 -5.79 10.77 -7.53
N THR A 17 -6.78 11.67 -7.55
CA THR A 17 -6.74 12.90 -8.36
C THR A 17 -6.20 14.11 -7.58
N ALA A 18 -5.98 13.97 -6.28
CA ALA A 18 -5.50 15.06 -5.44
C ALA A 18 -4.03 15.38 -5.72
N ALA A 19 -3.67 16.65 -5.67
CA ALA A 19 -2.28 17.09 -5.82
C ALA A 19 -1.44 16.78 -4.57
N GLU A 20 -2.08 16.74 -3.40
CA GLU A 20 -1.42 16.53 -2.12
C GLU A 20 -1.86 15.20 -1.51
N PRO A 21 -0.96 14.48 -0.84
CA PRO A 21 -1.31 13.24 -0.18
C PRO A 21 -2.19 13.50 1.06
N THR A 22 -3.04 12.51 1.37
CA THR A 22 -3.84 12.53 2.59
C THR A 22 -2.97 12.31 3.82
N GLN A 23 -1.91 11.50 3.68
CA GLN A 23 -1.00 11.16 4.75
C GLN A 23 0.41 11.01 4.19
N GLN A 24 1.40 11.49 4.93
CA GLN A 24 2.81 11.32 4.61
C GLN A 24 3.52 10.71 5.81
N LEU A 25 4.31 9.66 5.53
CA LEU A 25 5.16 9.04 6.53
C LEU A 25 6.60 9.11 6.05
N HIS A 26 7.49 9.53 6.93
CA HIS A 26 8.90 9.67 6.62
C HIS A 26 9.71 8.80 7.57
N GLY A 27 10.58 7.99 7.02
CA GLY A 27 11.40 7.07 7.77
C GLY A 27 10.76 5.69 7.92
N ARG A 28 11.60 4.66 7.87
CA ARG A 28 11.15 3.27 7.93
C ARG A 28 10.39 2.97 9.22
N GLU A 29 10.81 3.56 10.33
CA GLU A 29 10.17 3.30 11.63
C GLU A 29 8.73 3.81 11.69
N ALA A 30 8.41 4.84 10.91
CA ALA A 30 7.06 5.38 10.87
C ALA A 30 6.06 4.44 10.19
N LEU A 31 6.54 3.41 9.49
CA LEU A 31 5.68 2.49 8.74
C LEU A 31 5.05 1.41 9.61
N ALA A 32 5.64 1.10 10.76
CA ALA A 32 5.13 0.03 11.63
C ALA A 32 3.64 0.20 11.97
N PRO A 33 3.15 1.38 12.39
CA PRO A 33 1.72 1.54 12.65
C PRO A 33 0.83 1.31 11.43
N VAL A 34 1.33 1.60 10.23
CA VAL A 34 0.56 1.38 8.99
C VAL A 34 0.28 -0.11 8.80
N PHE A 35 1.30 -0.94 8.99
CA PHE A 35 1.15 -2.38 8.85
C PHE A 35 0.36 -2.98 10.01
N ASP A 36 0.56 -2.46 11.22
CA ASP A 36 -0.18 -2.91 12.41
C ASP A 36 -1.67 -2.63 12.29
N ASN A 37 -2.07 -1.55 11.63
CA ASN A 37 -3.48 -1.21 11.43
C ASN A 37 -4.23 -2.27 10.62
N LEU A 38 -3.54 -3.06 9.82
CA LEU A 38 -4.16 -4.16 9.09
C LEU A 38 -4.67 -5.26 10.02
N ASN A 39 -4.10 -5.36 11.22
CA ASN A 39 -4.52 -6.35 12.21
C ASN A 39 -5.88 -6.04 12.83
N ALA A 40 -6.43 -4.84 12.61
CA ALA A 40 -7.79 -4.49 13.04
C ALA A 40 -8.85 -5.23 12.23
N TYR A 41 -8.51 -5.74 11.06
CA TYR A 41 -9.43 -6.50 10.21
C TYR A 41 -9.40 -7.97 10.59
N ALA A 42 -10.55 -8.64 10.43
CA ALA A 42 -10.63 -10.09 10.65
C ALA A 42 -9.75 -10.86 9.67
N ALA A 43 -9.67 -10.36 8.42
CA ALA A 43 -8.79 -10.91 7.40
C ALA A 43 -8.52 -9.86 6.35
N THR A 44 -7.35 -9.93 5.72
CA THR A 44 -7.00 -9.11 4.56
C THR A 44 -6.43 -10.00 3.47
N MET A 45 -6.68 -9.62 2.23
CA MET A 45 -6.08 -10.29 1.08
C MET A 45 -5.76 -9.26 0.02
N HIS A 46 -4.50 -9.22 -0.39
CA HIS A 46 -4.04 -8.35 -1.46
C HIS A 46 -3.83 -9.18 -2.72
N PHE A 47 -4.59 -8.87 -3.75
CA PHE A 47 -4.43 -9.47 -5.06
C PHE A 47 -3.66 -8.51 -5.95
N ASN A 48 -2.39 -8.83 -6.20
CA ASN A 48 -1.50 -7.98 -6.99
C ASN A 48 -1.74 -8.25 -8.47
N GLY A 49 -1.98 -7.15 -9.20
CA GLY A 49 -2.17 -7.21 -10.63
C GLY A 49 -0.89 -6.95 -11.40
N GLN A 50 -1.04 -6.31 -12.56
CA GLN A 50 0.07 -6.00 -13.44
C GLN A 50 1.06 -5.04 -12.78
N SER A 51 2.35 -5.23 -13.07
CA SER A 51 3.39 -4.30 -12.66
C SER A 51 4.35 -4.03 -13.81
N THR A 52 4.90 -2.83 -13.84
CA THR A 52 5.96 -2.43 -14.76
C THR A 52 7.08 -1.78 -13.99
N VAL A 53 8.32 -2.00 -14.43
CA VAL A 53 9.51 -1.45 -13.78
C VAL A 53 10.45 -0.90 -14.85
N ALA A 54 10.96 0.30 -14.61
CA ALA A 54 11.98 0.92 -15.44
C ALA A 54 13.27 1.04 -14.63
N LEU A 55 14.36 0.45 -15.13
CA LEU A 55 15.66 0.44 -14.48
C LEU A 55 16.52 1.58 -15.01
N ASP A 56 17.25 2.26 -14.11
CA ASP A 56 18.21 3.29 -14.44
C ASP A 56 19.39 3.19 -13.45
N GLY A 57 20.36 2.33 -13.79
CA GLY A 57 21.52 2.08 -12.92
C GLY A 57 21.11 1.47 -11.60
N GLU A 58 21.42 2.17 -10.49
CA GLU A 58 21.06 1.74 -9.14
C GLU A 58 19.74 2.32 -8.66
N ARG A 59 18.96 2.89 -9.58
CA ARG A 59 17.63 3.41 -9.33
C ARG A 59 16.63 2.73 -10.24
N ALA A 60 15.39 2.68 -9.80
CA ALA A 60 14.29 2.16 -10.61
C ALA A 60 13.00 2.87 -10.22
N THR A 61 12.07 2.92 -11.17
CA THR A 61 10.71 3.33 -10.90
C THR A 61 9.78 2.19 -11.24
N GLY A 62 8.69 2.07 -10.51
CA GLY A 62 7.72 1.01 -10.73
C GLY A 62 6.30 1.51 -10.61
N GLU A 63 5.40 0.83 -11.30
CA GLU A 63 3.97 1.02 -11.19
C GLU A 63 3.32 -0.34 -11.07
N SER A 64 2.45 -0.51 -10.08
CA SER A 64 1.74 -1.77 -9.87
C SER A 64 0.31 -1.52 -9.41
N TYR A 65 -0.53 -2.52 -9.60
CA TYR A 65 -1.94 -2.49 -9.24
C TYR A 65 -2.23 -3.53 -8.18
N CYS A 66 -3.16 -3.23 -7.29
CA CYS A 66 -3.55 -4.13 -6.22
C CYS A 66 -5.03 -3.98 -5.91
N LEU A 67 -5.71 -5.11 -5.74
CA LEU A 67 -7.04 -5.16 -5.12
C LEU A 67 -6.84 -5.60 -3.67
N ALA A 68 -7.06 -4.69 -2.75
CA ALA A 68 -6.88 -4.94 -1.32
C ALA A 68 -8.23 -5.22 -0.67
N HIS A 69 -8.41 -6.45 -0.22
CA HIS A 69 -9.65 -6.91 0.40
C HIS A 69 -9.51 -6.86 1.91
N HIS A 70 -10.49 -6.25 2.59
CA HIS A 70 -10.47 -6.08 4.04
C HIS A 70 -11.79 -6.59 4.59
N LEU A 71 -11.74 -7.68 5.34
CA LEU A 71 -12.90 -8.27 5.98
C LEU A 71 -13.02 -7.75 7.40
N SER A 72 -14.17 -7.17 7.72
CA SER A 72 -14.50 -6.72 9.08
C SER A 72 -15.68 -7.51 9.61
N VAL A 73 -15.68 -7.79 10.90
CA VAL A 73 -16.79 -8.41 11.60
C VAL A 73 -17.30 -7.43 12.65
N GLY A 74 -18.56 -7.00 12.51
CA GLY A 74 -19.19 -6.09 13.46
C GLY A 74 -19.56 -6.77 14.76
N ARG A 75 -19.99 -5.98 15.75
CA ARG A 75 -20.40 -6.47 17.06
C ARG A 75 -21.61 -7.42 16.99
N ASP A 76 -22.45 -7.23 15.97
CA ASP A 76 -23.61 -8.06 15.70
C ASP A 76 -23.28 -9.33 14.92
N GLY A 77 -22.00 -9.59 14.66
CA GLY A 77 -21.55 -10.72 13.88
C GLY A 77 -21.67 -10.53 12.38
N GLN A 78 -22.15 -9.38 11.91
CA GLN A 78 -22.23 -9.11 10.47
C GLN A 78 -20.84 -8.90 9.87
N ARG A 79 -20.65 -9.47 8.69
CA ARG A 79 -19.40 -9.37 7.95
C ARG A 79 -19.52 -8.35 6.85
N THR A 80 -18.49 -7.50 6.73
CA THR A 80 -18.41 -6.47 5.71
C THR A 80 -17.09 -6.58 5.00
N MET A 81 -17.13 -6.56 3.66
CA MET A 81 -15.95 -6.58 2.82
C MET A 81 -15.75 -5.21 2.20
N MET A 82 -14.61 -4.57 2.50
CA MET A 82 -14.18 -3.35 1.83
C MET A 82 -13.06 -3.69 0.87
N ILE A 83 -13.21 -3.30 -0.38
CA ILE A 83 -12.23 -3.55 -1.43
C ILE A 83 -11.70 -2.20 -1.89
N ALA A 84 -10.38 -2.01 -1.78
CA ALA A 84 -9.71 -0.83 -2.28
C ALA A 84 -8.98 -1.18 -3.57
N SER A 85 -9.28 -0.44 -4.64
CA SER A 85 -8.54 -0.54 -5.89
C SER A 85 -7.39 0.45 -5.83
N ILE A 86 -6.17 -0.08 -5.81
CA ILE A 86 -4.98 0.68 -5.49
C ILE A 86 -4.01 0.65 -6.67
N ARG A 87 -3.36 1.78 -6.90
CA ARG A 87 -2.20 1.89 -7.75
C ARG A 87 -1.03 2.36 -6.91
N TYR A 88 0.09 1.65 -7.02
CA TYR A 88 1.34 2.05 -6.39
C TYR A 88 2.25 2.68 -7.42
N LEU A 89 2.83 3.83 -7.08
CA LEU A 89 3.92 4.44 -7.82
C LEU A 89 5.14 4.42 -6.91
N ASP A 90 6.17 3.72 -7.34
CA ASP A 90 7.31 3.40 -6.49
C ASP A 90 8.61 3.93 -7.07
N GLU A 91 9.49 4.37 -6.18
CA GLU A 91 10.89 4.62 -6.48
C GLU A 91 11.74 3.66 -5.65
N PHE A 92 12.68 3.01 -6.32
CA PHE A 92 13.58 2.06 -5.71
C PHE A 92 15.02 2.51 -5.82
N VAL A 93 15.82 2.14 -4.84
CA VAL A 93 17.26 2.31 -4.90
C VAL A 93 17.93 0.99 -4.55
N LYS A 94 19.09 0.74 -5.17
CA LYS A 94 19.90 -0.43 -4.86
C LYS A 94 20.94 -0.02 -3.82
N GLN A 95 20.88 -0.67 -2.66
CA GLN A 95 21.82 -0.46 -1.55
C GLN A 95 22.29 -1.83 -1.09
N TYR A 96 23.61 -1.99 -0.96
CA TYR A 96 24.22 -3.25 -0.49
C TYR A 96 23.70 -4.46 -1.27
N ASP A 97 23.65 -4.33 -2.61
CA ASP A 97 23.16 -5.35 -3.54
C ASP A 97 21.67 -5.73 -3.33
N GLN A 98 20.89 -4.87 -2.68
CA GLN A 98 19.47 -5.08 -2.48
C GLN A 98 18.66 -3.91 -3.00
N TRP A 99 17.53 -4.21 -3.63
CA TRP A 99 16.57 -3.19 -4.03
C TRP A 99 15.63 -2.88 -2.88
N LEU A 100 15.52 -1.59 -2.54
CA LEU A 100 14.68 -1.11 -1.45
C LEU A 100 13.76 -0.01 -1.95
N PHE A 101 12.56 0.08 -1.35
CA PHE A 101 11.67 1.20 -1.61
C PHE A 101 12.24 2.47 -0.99
N ALA A 102 12.57 3.46 -1.83
CA ALA A 102 12.95 4.80 -1.39
C ALA A 102 11.73 5.68 -1.20
N GLU A 103 10.70 5.50 -2.05
CA GLU A 103 9.43 6.18 -1.92
C GLU A 103 8.34 5.25 -2.44
N ARG A 104 7.23 5.23 -1.73
CA ARG A 104 6.03 4.53 -2.21
C ARG A 104 4.85 5.49 -2.15
N ARG A 105 4.14 5.63 -3.26
CA ARG A 105 2.88 6.35 -3.33
C ARG A 105 1.76 5.35 -3.49
N LEU A 106 0.91 5.29 -2.48
CA LEU A 106 -0.28 4.46 -2.49
C LEU A 106 -1.46 5.33 -2.91
N MET A 107 -2.03 5.03 -4.06
CA MET A 107 -3.12 5.83 -4.62
C MET A 107 -4.38 4.99 -4.65
N VAL A 108 -5.38 5.41 -3.90
CA VAL A 108 -6.69 4.75 -3.87
C VAL A 108 -7.52 5.30 -5.01
N ASN A 109 -7.75 4.48 -6.03
CA ASN A 109 -8.55 4.88 -7.18
C ASN A 109 -10.05 4.91 -6.84
N TRP A 110 -10.52 3.86 -6.16
CA TRP A 110 -11.87 3.78 -5.61
C TRP A 110 -11.92 2.69 -4.55
N THR A 111 -12.97 2.73 -3.76
CA THR A 111 -13.30 1.68 -2.81
C THR A 111 -14.74 1.25 -3.01
N GLU A 112 -15.03 0.01 -2.64
CA GLU A 112 -16.40 -0.46 -2.54
C GLU A 112 -16.55 -1.29 -1.28
N THR A 113 -17.73 -1.24 -0.69
CA THR A 113 -18.03 -1.95 0.55
C THR A 113 -19.33 -2.71 0.33
N ARG A 114 -19.33 -3.98 0.74
CA ARG A 114 -20.51 -4.83 0.58
C ARG A 114 -20.59 -5.84 1.71
N PRO A 115 -21.80 -6.38 1.99
CA PRO A 115 -21.91 -7.49 2.91
C PRO A 115 -21.11 -8.69 2.40
N SER A 116 -20.55 -9.46 3.32
CA SER A 116 -19.82 -10.68 2.99
C SER A 116 -20.53 -11.85 3.63
N ALA A 117 -20.80 -12.88 2.84
CA ALA A 117 -21.23 -14.14 3.39
C ALA A 117 -20.06 -14.80 4.11
N ALA A 118 -20.31 -15.54 5.14
CA ALA A 118 -19.30 -16.16 6.00
C ALA A 118 -18.10 -16.74 5.24
#